data_97cb65f6ec0e0c9d279da7bc678f1b5c
#
_entry.id   97cb65f6ec0e0c9d279da7bc678f1b5c
#
_cell.length_a   1.000
_cell.length_b   1.000
_cell.length_c   1.000
_cell.angle_alpha   90.00
_cell.angle_beta   90.00
_cell.angle_gamma   90.00
#
_symmetry.space_group_name_H-M   'P 1'
#
loop_
_entity.id
_entity.type
_entity.pdbx_description
1 polymer ?
#
loop_
_entity_poly.entity_id
_entity_poly.type
_entity_poly.pdbx_seq_one_letter_code
_entity_poly.pdbx_strand_id
1 'polypeptide(L)'
;MLGPDYIEHFTDAAQGAMDEYTLRLVCIYAALIGSIDFEGDSAYSQAARKAALAAKDVQKAMNEEGRRAAREAAKAAAEAVAKSAEADLATLGTAMGALSKTMQWRLHNSARATAAGVQDVVSRDNLKMPANVQRAYLEVVAQAVARVNSGMAGYEQATREAVLKLARRGVSVVDYKSGAWAQADVAMRRHIRTQAVQAGSRHTLGLL
;
A
#
# COMPACT_ATOMS: atom_id res chain seq x y z
N MET A 1 -10.45 11.52 -22.79
CA MET A 1 -9.79 10.68 -21.74
C MET A 1 -8.95 11.57 -20.84
N LEU A 2 -9.14 11.48 -19.54
CA LEU A 2 -8.32 12.22 -18.56
C LEU A 2 -6.87 11.75 -18.63
N GLY A 3 -5.92 12.71 -18.56
CA GLY A 3 -4.51 12.38 -18.48
C GLY A 3 -4.16 11.62 -17.18
N PRO A 4 -3.04 10.88 -17.19
CA PRO A 4 -2.58 10.16 -16.00
C PRO A 4 -2.45 11.03 -14.76
N ASP A 5 -1.96 12.25 -14.91
CA ASP A 5 -1.74 13.21 -13.83
C ASP A 5 -3.04 13.67 -13.16
N TYR A 6 -4.13 13.72 -13.92
CA TYR A 6 -5.44 14.09 -13.37
C TYR A 6 -6.02 12.97 -12.48
N ILE A 7 -5.71 11.71 -12.78
CA ILE A 7 -6.17 10.56 -11.99
C ILE A 7 -5.51 10.55 -10.60
N GLU A 8 -4.32 11.12 -10.47
CA GLU A 8 -3.59 11.18 -9.20
C GLU A 8 -4.30 11.99 -8.13
N HIS A 9 -5.09 13.01 -8.49
CA HIS A 9 -5.87 13.79 -7.54
C HIS A 9 -6.92 12.97 -6.77
N PHE A 10 -7.36 11.82 -7.32
CA PHE A 10 -8.32 10.95 -6.65
C PHE A 10 -7.68 9.97 -5.68
N THR A 11 -6.34 9.92 -5.64
CA THR A 11 -5.62 8.91 -4.86
C THR A 11 -5.23 9.37 -3.45
N ASP A 12 -5.40 10.65 -3.10
CA ASP A 12 -4.89 11.23 -1.85
C ASP A 12 -5.45 10.52 -0.59
N ALA A 13 -6.76 10.28 -0.54
CA ALA A 13 -7.37 9.57 0.59
C ALA A 13 -6.89 8.13 0.71
N ALA A 14 -6.70 7.45 -0.44
CA ALA A 14 -6.18 6.09 -0.50
C ALA A 14 -4.70 6.05 -0.08
N GLN A 15 -3.92 7.04 -0.50
CA GLN A 15 -2.53 7.20 -0.09
C GLN A 15 -2.42 7.41 1.42
N GLY A 16 -3.17 8.36 1.99
CA GLY A 16 -3.17 8.61 3.43
C GLY A 16 -3.53 7.36 4.24
N ALA A 17 -4.52 6.59 3.80
CA ALA A 17 -4.89 5.34 4.46
C ALA A 17 -3.80 4.26 4.35
N MET A 18 -3.07 4.21 3.23
CA MET A 18 -1.94 3.28 3.05
C MET A 18 -0.75 3.67 3.92
N ASP A 19 -0.45 4.97 4.00
CA ASP A 19 0.62 5.51 4.85
C ASP A 19 0.33 5.22 6.33
N GLU A 20 -0.92 5.42 6.79
CA GLU A 20 -1.33 5.07 8.15
C GLU A 20 -1.15 3.58 8.45
N TYR A 21 -1.53 2.70 7.51
CA TYR A 21 -1.35 1.26 7.67
C TYR A 21 0.14 0.88 7.76
N THR A 22 0.95 1.40 6.85
CA THR A 22 2.40 1.17 6.83
C THR A 22 3.05 1.67 8.11
N LEU A 23 2.74 2.89 8.53
CA LEU A 23 3.24 3.50 9.76
C LEU A 23 2.86 2.66 10.98
N ARG A 24 1.61 2.18 11.04
CA ARG A 24 1.15 1.33 12.15
C ARG A 24 1.97 0.05 12.27
N LEU A 25 2.24 -0.64 11.16
CA LEU A 25 3.08 -1.83 11.15
C LEU A 25 4.52 -1.52 11.59
N VAL A 26 5.10 -0.45 11.07
CA VAL A 26 6.45 -0.02 11.46
C VAL A 26 6.53 0.31 12.94
N CYS A 27 5.54 1.02 13.50
CA CYS A 27 5.48 1.36 14.92
C CYS A 27 5.39 0.12 15.81
N ILE A 28 4.60 -0.89 15.44
CA ILE A 28 4.50 -2.16 16.18
C ILE A 28 5.88 -2.80 16.30
N TYR A 29 6.60 -2.95 15.19
CA TYR A 29 7.91 -3.59 15.20
C TYR A 29 9.03 -2.69 15.78
N ALA A 30 8.97 -1.36 15.59
CA ALA A 30 9.93 -0.43 16.18
C ALA A 30 9.87 -0.46 17.71
N ALA A 31 8.68 -0.55 18.29
CA ALA A 31 8.51 -0.68 19.74
C ALA A 31 9.18 -1.96 20.29
N LEU A 32 9.24 -3.04 19.50
CA LEU A 32 9.91 -4.26 19.90
C LEU A 32 11.44 -4.11 19.95
N ILE A 33 12.03 -3.30 19.04
CA ILE A 33 13.49 -3.11 18.98
C ILE A 33 14.03 -2.58 20.33
N GLY A 34 13.38 -1.56 20.90
CA GLY A 34 13.77 -0.97 22.17
C GLY A 34 13.72 -1.91 23.38
N SER A 35 13.12 -3.09 23.21
CA SER A 35 12.99 -4.09 24.27
C SER A 35 13.93 -5.29 24.10
N ILE A 36 14.78 -5.31 23.07
CA ILE A 36 15.72 -6.41 22.80
C ILE A 36 17.04 -6.11 23.50
N ASP A 37 17.57 -7.11 24.19
CA ASP A 37 18.96 -7.08 24.65
C ASP A 37 19.90 -7.53 23.53
N PHE A 38 20.70 -6.58 23.01
CA PHE A 38 21.62 -6.85 21.92
C PHE A 38 22.97 -7.43 22.38
N GLU A 39 23.25 -7.49 23.68
CA GLU A 39 24.56 -7.92 24.22
C GLU A 39 24.68 -9.43 24.35
N GLY A 40 23.60 -10.19 24.07
CA GLY A 40 23.60 -11.62 24.23
C GLY A 40 23.36 -12.41 22.94
N ASP A 41 23.83 -13.65 22.89
CA ASP A 41 23.61 -14.59 21.79
C ASP A 41 22.11 -14.90 21.55
N SER A 42 21.26 -14.55 22.51
CA SER A 42 19.80 -14.77 22.46
C SER A 42 19.03 -13.65 21.76
N ALA A 43 19.65 -12.53 21.37
CA ALA A 43 18.97 -11.34 20.85
C ALA A 43 18.08 -11.64 19.62
N TYR A 44 18.55 -12.47 18.69
CA TYR A 44 17.75 -12.86 17.53
C TYR A 44 16.55 -13.73 17.91
N SER A 45 16.72 -14.66 18.83
CA SER A 45 15.64 -15.50 19.38
C SER A 45 14.61 -14.67 20.12
N GLN A 46 15.06 -13.66 20.89
CA GLN A 46 14.17 -12.70 21.56
C GLN A 46 13.37 -11.89 20.53
N ALA A 47 14.01 -11.40 19.46
CA ALA A 47 13.34 -10.68 18.40
C ALA A 47 12.25 -11.51 17.71
N ALA A 48 12.55 -12.75 17.33
CA ALA A 48 11.60 -13.67 16.72
C ALA A 48 10.41 -13.96 17.65
N ARG A 49 10.66 -14.22 18.93
CA ARG A 49 9.60 -14.46 19.93
C ARG A 49 8.72 -13.23 20.13
N LYS A 50 9.31 -12.05 20.23
CA LYS A 50 8.56 -10.79 20.39
C LYS A 50 7.72 -10.48 19.16
N ALA A 51 8.24 -10.72 17.94
CA ALA A 51 7.47 -10.60 16.72
C ALA A 51 6.25 -11.55 16.71
N ALA A 52 6.41 -12.78 17.19
CA ALA A 52 5.29 -13.72 17.30
C ALA A 52 4.23 -13.24 18.32
N LEU A 53 4.63 -12.64 19.43
CA LEU A 53 3.70 -12.06 20.41
C LEU A 53 2.94 -10.86 19.86
N ALA A 54 3.55 -10.07 18.98
CA ALA A 54 2.92 -8.93 18.31
C ALA A 54 1.91 -9.34 17.20
N ALA A 55 1.76 -10.62 16.90
CA ALA A 55 0.90 -11.08 15.82
C ALA A 55 -0.55 -10.59 15.94
N LYS A 56 -1.10 -10.47 17.15
CA LYS A 56 -2.45 -9.92 17.36
C LYS A 56 -2.56 -8.46 16.97
N ASP A 57 -1.56 -7.63 17.33
CA ASP A 57 -1.56 -6.20 16.98
C ASP A 57 -1.37 -5.99 15.48
N VAL A 58 -0.52 -6.80 14.87
CA VAL A 58 -0.34 -6.84 13.41
C VAL A 58 -1.63 -7.25 12.70
N GLN A 59 -2.32 -8.29 13.20
CA GLN A 59 -3.60 -8.73 12.64
C GLN A 59 -4.68 -7.66 12.80
N LYS A 60 -4.69 -6.94 13.92
CA LYS A 60 -5.60 -5.81 14.14
C LYS A 60 -5.32 -4.69 13.14
N ALA A 61 -4.08 -4.26 12.99
CA ALA A 61 -3.68 -3.26 12.00
C ALA A 61 -4.10 -3.65 10.58
N MET A 62 -3.89 -4.90 10.19
CA MET A 62 -4.31 -5.40 8.88
C MET A 62 -5.83 -5.34 8.69
N ASN A 63 -6.60 -5.68 9.73
CA ASN A 63 -8.06 -5.68 9.65
C ASN A 63 -8.67 -4.26 9.65
N GLU A 64 -8.06 -3.33 10.35
CA GLU A 64 -8.55 -1.94 10.48
C GLU A 64 -8.01 -1.08 9.35
N GLU A 65 -6.71 -0.79 9.39
CA GLU A 65 -6.06 0.15 8.47
C GLU A 65 -5.87 -0.45 7.08
N GLY A 66 -5.44 -1.72 6.98
CA GLY A 66 -5.22 -2.38 5.69
C GLY A 66 -6.51 -2.55 4.88
N ARG A 67 -7.63 -2.88 5.53
CA ARG A 67 -8.94 -2.92 4.85
C ARG A 67 -9.46 -1.52 4.51
N ARG A 68 -9.17 -0.54 5.34
CA ARG A 68 -9.50 0.86 5.02
C ARG A 68 -8.76 1.32 3.79
N ALA A 69 -7.45 1.10 3.71
CA ALA A 69 -6.64 1.45 2.55
C ALA A 69 -7.18 0.81 1.25
N ALA A 70 -7.57 -0.48 1.30
CA ALA A 70 -8.15 -1.15 0.15
C ALA A 70 -9.49 -0.55 -0.28
N ARG A 71 -10.35 -0.14 0.66
CA ARG A 71 -11.64 0.53 0.35
C ARG A 71 -11.43 1.91 -0.26
N GLU A 72 -10.52 2.72 0.29
CA GLU A 72 -10.22 4.05 -0.26
C GLU A 72 -9.60 3.93 -1.66
N ALA A 73 -8.74 2.95 -1.91
CA ALA A 73 -8.22 2.67 -3.23
C ALA A 73 -9.31 2.28 -4.23
N ALA A 74 -10.28 1.46 -3.81
CA ALA A 74 -11.43 1.08 -4.64
C ALA A 74 -12.32 2.28 -4.98
N LYS A 75 -12.57 3.16 -4.00
CA LYS A 75 -13.34 4.40 -4.17
C LYS A 75 -12.63 5.33 -5.16
N ALA A 76 -11.33 5.58 -4.97
CA ALA A 76 -10.52 6.39 -5.87
C ALA A 76 -10.56 5.89 -7.31
N ALA A 77 -10.46 4.57 -7.51
CA ALA A 77 -10.54 3.97 -8.83
C ALA A 77 -11.91 4.14 -9.49
N ALA A 78 -13.01 4.01 -8.74
CA ALA A 78 -14.36 4.23 -9.24
C ALA A 78 -14.59 5.70 -9.64
N GLU A 79 -14.13 6.64 -8.82
CA GLU A 79 -14.22 8.08 -9.08
C GLU A 79 -13.41 8.47 -10.33
N ALA A 80 -12.20 7.93 -10.47
CA ALA A 80 -11.36 8.17 -11.66
C ALA A 80 -12.03 7.69 -12.95
N VAL A 81 -12.68 6.53 -12.93
CA VAL A 81 -13.45 6.00 -14.08
C VAL A 81 -14.65 6.89 -14.39
N ALA A 82 -15.42 7.29 -13.38
CA ALA A 82 -16.60 8.15 -13.55
C ALA A 82 -16.21 9.51 -14.16
N LYS A 83 -15.17 10.14 -13.62
CA LYS A 83 -14.69 11.44 -14.10
C LYS A 83 -14.05 11.38 -15.49
N SER A 84 -13.35 10.29 -15.82
CA SER A 84 -12.84 10.07 -17.18
C SER A 84 -13.99 9.99 -18.20
N ALA A 85 -15.05 9.26 -17.84
CA ALA A 85 -16.22 9.14 -18.70
C ALA A 85 -16.99 10.49 -18.84
N GLU A 86 -17.14 11.25 -17.76
CA GLU A 86 -17.72 12.61 -17.82
C GLU A 86 -16.93 13.52 -18.75
N ALA A 87 -15.59 13.49 -18.71
CA ALA A 87 -14.72 14.29 -19.58
C ALA A 87 -14.84 13.85 -21.07
N ASP A 88 -14.87 12.54 -21.32
CA ASP A 88 -15.06 12.02 -22.68
C ASP A 88 -16.42 12.43 -23.25
N LEU A 89 -17.47 12.39 -22.42
CA LEU A 89 -18.81 12.84 -22.79
C LEU A 89 -18.91 14.36 -23.03
N ALA A 90 -18.24 15.16 -22.20
CA ALA A 90 -18.18 16.60 -22.41
C ALA A 90 -17.52 16.94 -23.76
N THR A 91 -16.52 16.16 -24.17
CA THR A 91 -15.84 16.30 -25.47
C THR A 91 -16.74 15.84 -26.64
N LEU A 92 -17.54 14.81 -26.45
CA LEU A 92 -18.47 14.26 -27.45
C LEU A 92 -19.87 14.92 -27.37
N GLY A 93 -20.23 15.43 -26.20
CA GLY A 93 -21.59 15.78 -25.81
C GLY A 93 -22.18 17.03 -26.43
N THR A 94 -21.38 17.87 -27.10
CA THR A 94 -21.92 18.87 -28.00
C THR A 94 -22.63 18.23 -29.20
N ALA A 95 -22.42 16.94 -29.43
CA ALA A 95 -22.98 16.20 -30.58
C ALA A 95 -24.10 15.20 -30.19
N MET A 96 -24.22 14.73 -28.93
CA MET A 96 -25.03 13.53 -28.63
C MET A 96 -26.14 13.67 -27.56
N GLY A 97 -26.38 14.81 -26.94
CA GLY A 97 -27.46 14.94 -25.94
C GLY A 97 -27.23 14.10 -24.67
N ALA A 98 -28.27 13.96 -23.84
CA ALA A 98 -28.16 13.21 -22.58
C ALA A 98 -27.85 11.73 -22.82
N LEU A 99 -26.96 11.17 -21.98
CA LEU A 99 -26.64 9.75 -21.97
C LEU A 99 -27.88 8.86 -21.90
N SER A 100 -27.97 7.87 -22.77
CA SER A 100 -29.00 6.85 -22.67
C SER A 100 -28.89 6.08 -21.32
N LYS A 101 -30.00 5.56 -20.80
CA LYS A 101 -30.03 4.75 -19.57
C LYS A 101 -29.07 3.56 -19.66
N THR A 102 -28.91 2.97 -20.83
CA THR A 102 -27.99 1.84 -21.08
C THR A 102 -26.53 2.28 -20.92
N MET A 103 -26.16 3.46 -21.38
CA MET A 103 -24.79 3.98 -21.24
C MET A 103 -24.48 4.33 -19.78
N GLN A 104 -25.43 4.93 -19.05
CA GLN A 104 -25.31 5.20 -17.62
C GLN A 104 -25.10 3.88 -16.84
N TRP A 105 -25.86 2.84 -17.17
CA TRP A 105 -25.73 1.52 -16.57
C TRP A 105 -24.36 0.88 -16.86
N ARG A 106 -23.88 0.96 -18.11
CA ARG A 106 -22.54 0.45 -18.48
C ARG A 106 -21.43 1.15 -17.74
N LEU A 107 -21.50 2.49 -17.64
CA LEU A 107 -20.52 3.29 -16.91
C LEU A 107 -20.49 2.90 -15.42
N HIS A 108 -21.66 2.82 -14.80
CA HIS A 108 -21.76 2.40 -13.39
C HIS A 108 -21.17 1.01 -13.16
N ASN A 109 -21.47 0.05 -14.03
CA ASN A 109 -20.90 -1.29 -13.90
C ASN A 109 -19.40 -1.33 -14.17
N SER A 110 -18.89 -0.54 -15.10
CA SER A 110 -17.44 -0.41 -15.33
C SER A 110 -16.73 0.16 -14.10
N ALA A 111 -17.25 1.22 -13.50
CA ALA A 111 -16.70 1.80 -12.28
C ALA A 111 -16.71 0.80 -11.12
N ARG A 112 -17.80 0.05 -10.91
CA ARG A 112 -17.89 -1.00 -9.89
C ARG A 112 -16.90 -2.14 -10.13
N ALA A 113 -16.78 -2.62 -11.36
CA ALA A 113 -15.83 -3.68 -11.70
C ALA A 113 -14.37 -3.24 -11.47
N THR A 114 -14.06 -2.00 -11.82
CA THR A 114 -12.74 -1.41 -11.59
C THR A 114 -12.45 -1.27 -10.09
N ALA A 115 -13.40 -0.77 -9.31
CA ALA A 115 -13.30 -0.68 -7.86
C ALA A 115 -13.02 -2.04 -7.22
N ALA A 116 -13.79 -3.07 -7.61
CA ALA A 116 -13.62 -4.43 -7.11
C ALA A 116 -12.23 -5.00 -7.47
N GLY A 117 -11.76 -4.79 -8.70
CA GLY A 117 -10.44 -5.22 -9.14
C GLY A 117 -9.30 -4.54 -8.36
N VAL A 118 -9.39 -3.23 -8.13
CA VAL A 118 -8.40 -2.49 -7.33
C VAL A 118 -8.44 -2.93 -5.87
N GLN A 119 -9.62 -3.08 -5.29
CA GLN A 119 -9.77 -3.56 -3.92
C GLN A 119 -9.12 -4.93 -3.71
N ASP A 120 -9.32 -5.86 -4.64
CA ASP A 120 -8.75 -7.20 -4.57
C ASP A 120 -7.22 -7.18 -4.66
N VAL A 121 -6.65 -6.39 -5.59
CA VAL A 121 -5.19 -6.26 -5.73
C VAL A 121 -4.57 -5.61 -4.48
N VAL A 122 -5.11 -4.49 -4.01
CA VAL A 122 -4.58 -3.79 -2.82
C VAL A 122 -4.74 -4.66 -1.56
N SER A 123 -5.86 -5.38 -1.43
CA SER A 123 -6.05 -6.32 -0.31
C SER A 123 -5.00 -7.43 -0.31
N ARG A 124 -4.68 -8.01 -1.48
CA ARG A 124 -3.62 -9.03 -1.60
C ARG A 124 -2.23 -8.48 -1.26
N ASP A 125 -1.92 -7.26 -1.67
CA ASP A 125 -0.66 -6.63 -1.34
C ASP A 125 -0.58 -6.31 0.16
N ASN A 126 -1.67 -5.82 0.76
CA ASN A 126 -1.77 -5.56 2.19
C ASN A 126 -1.58 -6.82 3.04
N LEU A 127 -1.99 -8.00 2.57
CA LEU A 127 -1.75 -9.29 3.24
C LEU A 127 -0.26 -9.66 3.31
N LYS A 128 0.57 -9.18 2.38
CA LYS A 128 2.02 -9.45 2.34
C LYS A 128 2.82 -8.47 3.19
N MET A 129 2.30 -7.26 3.42
CA MET A 129 3.02 -6.20 4.13
C MET A 129 3.51 -6.62 5.52
N PRO A 130 2.70 -7.27 6.39
CA PRO A 130 3.17 -7.70 7.72
C PRO A 130 4.40 -8.60 7.66
N ALA A 131 4.41 -9.58 6.76
CA ALA A 131 5.55 -10.49 6.59
C ALA A 131 6.81 -9.77 6.11
N ASN A 132 6.66 -8.78 5.22
CA ASN A 132 7.77 -7.99 4.71
C ASN A 132 8.36 -7.07 5.78
N VAL A 133 7.50 -6.38 6.55
CA VAL A 133 7.95 -5.53 7.68
C VAL A 133 8.60 -6.39 8.76
N GLN A 134 8.06 -7.57 9.07
CA GLN A 134 8.67 -8.51 10.01
C GLN A 134 10.06 -8.98 9.53
N ARG A 135 10.22 -9.28 8.25
CA ARG A 135 11.53 -9.62 7.67
C ARG A 135 12.52 -8.48 7.83
N ALA A 136 12.12 -7.25 7.47
CA ALA A 136 12.95 -6.05 7.64
C ALA A 136 13.33 -5.84 9.11
N TYR A 137 12.40 -6.04 10.05
CA TYR A 137 12.66 -5.99 11.49
C TYR A 137 13.73 -7.00 11.92
N LEU A 138 13.61 -8.27 11.55
CA LEU A 138 14.60 -9.29 11.90
C LEU A 138 15.99 -9.00 11.31
N GLU A 139 16.05 -8.49 10.08
CA GLU A 139 17.31 -8.09 9.45
C GLU A 139 17.98 -6.91 10.16
N VAL A 140 17.24 -5.87 10.55
CA VAL A 140 17.83 -4.72 11.27
C VAL A 140 18.27 -5.10 12.67
N VAL A 141 17.55 -6.00 13.35
CA VAL A 141 17.97 -6.55 14.63
C VAL A 141 19.27 -7.35 14.50
N ALA A 142 19.36 -8.26 13.52
CA ALA A 142 20.60 -9.02 13.28
C ALA A 142 21.81 -8.10 13.02
N GLN A 143 21.62 -7.02 12.26
CA GLN A 143 22.67 -6.02 12.03
C GLN A 143 23.05 -5.27 13.32
N ALA A 144 22.06 -4.90 14.15
CA ALA A 144 22.31 -4.23 15.42
C ALA A 144 23.13 -5.12 16.38
N VAL A 145 22.74 -6.40 16.52
CA VAL A 145 23.48 -7.41 17.30
C VAL A 145 24.92 -7.53 16.83
N ALA A 146 25.14 -7.69 15.51
CA ALA A 146 26.49 -7.82 14.96
C ALA A 146 27.36 -6.60 15.27
N ARG A 147 26.81 -5.38 15.25
CA ARG A 147 27.53 -4.14 15.55
C ARG A 147 27.84 -3.97 17.03
N VAL A 148 26.93 -4.35 17.91
CA VAL A 148 27.18 -4.33 19.36
C VAL A 148 28.24 -5.35 19.72
N ASN A 149 28.12 -6.59 19.26
CA ASN A 149 29.06 -7.67 19.56
C ASN A 149 30.48 -7.42 18.98
N SER A 150 30.57 -6.70 17.88
CA SER A 150 31.89 -6.29 17.31
C SER A 150 32.48 -5.03 17.95
N GLY A 151 31.78 -4.39 18.89
CA GLY A 151 32.22 -3.15 19.50
C GLY A 151 32.13 -1.90 18.58
N MET A 152 31.51 -2.04 17.40
CA MET A 152 31.36 -0.91 16.45
C MET A 152 30.27 0.10 16.85
N ALA A 153 29.39 -0.26 17.77
CA ALA A 153 28.35 0.64 18.26
C ALA A 153 27.94 0.26 19.70
N GLY A 154 27.68 1.27 20.53
CA GLY A 154 27.02 1.04 21.82
C GLY A 154 25.54 0.70 21.62
N TYR A 155 24.92 0.14 22.67
CA TYR A 155 23.53 -0.30 22.67
C TYR A 155 22.53 0.77 22.18
N GLU A 156 22.60 1.97 22.75
CA GLU A 156 21.70 3.07 22.39
C GLU A 156 21.83 3.49 20.92
N GLN A 157 23.05 3.55 20.43
CA GLN A 157 23.33 3.89 19.04
C GLN A 157 22.78 2.80 18.11
N ALA A 158 23.03 1.52 18.42
CA ALA A 158 22.54 0.39 17.65
C ALA A 158 21.01 0.34 17.61
N THR A 159 20.34 0.59 18.75
CA THR A 159 18.89 0.68 18.86
C THR A 159 18.34 1.81 17.98
N ARG A 160 18.87 3.02 18.09
CA ARG A 160 18.44 4.18 17.29
C ARG A 160 18.57 3.92 15.80
N GLU A 161 19.71 3.39 15.38
CA GLU A 161 19.96 3.07 13.97
C GLU A 161 19.06 1.94 13.46
N ALA A 162 18.78 0.94 14.27
CA ALA A 162 17.86 -0.14 13.92
C ALA A 162 16.44 0.39 13.68
N VAL A 163 15.94 1.26 14.56
CA VAL A 163 14.62 1.90 14.39
C VAL A 163 14.58 2.75 13.11
N LEU A 164 15.61 3.59 12.87
CA LEU A 164 15.67 4.41 11.65
C LEU A 164 15.75 3.55 10.37
N LYS A 165 16.52 2.47 10.39
CA LYS A 165 16.62 1.53 9.26
C LYS A 165 15.29 0.81 9.02
N LEU A 166 14.60 0.39 10.09
CA LEU A 166 13.28 -0.23 9.97
C LEU A 166 12.27 0.76 9.38
N ALA A 167 12.24 2.00 9.86
CA ALA A 167 11.35 3.03 9.34
C ALA A 167 11.57 3.26 7.84
N ARG A 168 12.82 3.35 7.40
CA ARG A 168 13.16 3.53 5.98
C ARG A 168 12.83 2.31 5.11
N ARG A 169 13.03 1.09 5.62
CA ARG A 169 12.74 -0.17 4.90
C ARG A 169 11.28 -0.57 4.97
N GLY A 170 10.64 -0.35 6.12
CA GLY A 170 9.25 -0.71 6.33
C GLY A 170 8.27 0.02 5.40
N VAL A 171 8.66 1.21 4.92
CA VAL A 171 7.91 1.99 3.92
C VAL A 171 8.04 1.40 2.50
N SER A 172 9.04 0.52 2.25
CA SER A 172 9.33 -0.08 0.94
C SER A 172 8.86 -1.54 0.94
N VAL A 173 7.56 -1.82 0.73
CA VAL A 173 7.02 -3.11 1.16
C VAL A 173 6.33 -3.94 0.08
N VAL A 174 6.29 -3.51 -1.17
CA VAL A 174 5.78 -4.35 -2.24
C VAL A 174 6.93 -4.94 -3.05
N ASP A 175 7.22 -6.23 -2.81
CA ASP A 175 8.15 -7.01 -3.61
C ASP A 175 7.43 -7.56 -4.85
N TYR A 176 7.90 -7.19 -6.02
CA TYR A 176 7.44 -7.79 -7.28
C TYR A 176 8.24 -9.07 -7.59
N LYS A 177 7.62 -9.99 -8.33
CA LYS A 177 8.27 -11.23 -8.81
C LYS A 177 9.55 -10.97 -9.63
N SER A 178 9.70 -9.77 -10.17
CA SER A 178 10.90 -9.31 -10.89
C SER A 178 12.07 -8.93 -9.98
N GLY A 179 11.93 -9.01 -8.66
CA GLY A 179 12.91 -8.50 -7.70
C GLY A 179 12.91 -6.98 -7.52
N ALA A 180 12.07 -6.27 -8.26
CA ALA A 180 11.84 -4.85 -8.04
C ALA A 180 10.97 -4.64 -6.80
N TRP A 181 11.22 -3.55 -6.07
CA TRP A 181 10.42 -3.14 -4.93
C TRP A 181 9.83 -1.74 -5.17
N ALA A 182 8.71 -1.46 -4.55
CA ALA A 182 8.11 -0.14 -4.56
C ALA A 182 7.53 0.17 -3.18
N GLN A 183 7.42 1.47 -2.88
CA GLN A 183 6.64 1.90 -1.72
C GLN A 183 5.17 1.49 -1.91
N ALA A 184 4.50 1.15 -0.82
CA ALA A 184 3.14 0.61 -0.88
C ALA A 184 2.14 1.60 -1.49
N ASP A 185 2.29 2.89 -1.20
CA ASP A 185 1.51 3.99 -1.77
C ASP A 185 1.75 4.13 -3.29
N VAL A 186 3.00 4.02 -3.74
CA VAL A 186 3.36 4.06 -5.17
C VAL A 186 2.79 2.87 -5.92
N ALA A 187 2.87 1.68 -5.33
CA ALA A 187 2.27 0.48 -5.91
C ALA A 187 0.75 0.61 -6.03
N MET A 188 0.09 1.11 -4.98
CA MET A 188 -1.35 1.34 -4.95
C MET A 188 -1.77 2.36 -6.02
N ARG A 189 -1.10 3.52 -6.10
CA ARG A 189 -1.37 4.54 -7.14
C ARG A 189 -1.23 3.97 -8.54
N ARG A 190 -0.20 3.16 -8.79
CA ARG A 190 0.00 2.46 -10.06
C ARG A 190 -1.17 1.54 -10.38
N HIS A 191 -1.68 0.77 -9.41
CA HIS A 191 -2.83 -0.11 -9.60
C HIS A 191 -4.10 0.68 -9.94
N ILE A 192 -4.41 1.73 -9.17
CA ILE A 192 -5.56 2.60 -9.43
C ILE A 192 -5.48 3.18 -10.86
N ARG A 193 -4.34 3.78 -11.21
CA ARG A 193 -4.12 4.38 -12.52
C ARG A 193 -4.28 3.36 -13.65
N THR A 194 -3.63 2.20 -13.54
CA THR A 194 -3.68 1.17 -14.58
C THR A 194 -5.11 0.68 -14.80
N GLN A 195 -5.85 0.39 -13.74
CA GLN A 195 -7.23 -0.09 -13.83
C GLN A 195 -8.18 1.00 -14.35
N ALA A 196 -8.01 2.25 -13.92
CA ALA A 196 -8.83 3.36 -14.40
C ALA A 196 -8.61 3.64 -15.89
N VAL A 197 -7.35 3.63 -16.36
CA VAL A 197 -7.02 3.81 -17.79
C VAL A 197 -7.56 2.66 -18.63
N GLN A 198 -7.42 1.40 -18.17
CA GLN A 198 -7.95 0.24 -18.89
C GLN A 198 -9.48 0.27 -18.97
N ALA A 199 -10.17 0.67 -17.90
CA ALA A 199 -11.61 0.80 -17.88
C ALA A 199 -12.07 1.93 -18.82
N GLY A 200 -11.40 3.08 -18.80
CA GLY A 200 -11.68 4.20 -19.70
C GLY A 200 -11.51 3.82 -21.17
N SER A 201 -10.43 3.13 -21.51
CA SER A 201 -10.18 2.67 -22.91
C SER A 201 -11.26 1.70 -23.39
N ARG A 202 -11.72 0.76 -22.54
CA ARG A 202 -12.81 -0.15 -22.89
C ARG A 202 -14.14 0.58 -23.07
N HIS A 203 -14.36 1.63 -22.30
CA HIS A 203 -15.57 2.44 -22.40
C HIS A 203 -15.60 3.23 -23.69
N THR A 204 -14.50 3.89 -24.06
CA THR A 204 -14.38 4.66 -25.31
C THR A 204 -14.56 3.77 -26.56
N LEU A 205 -13.96 2.55 -26.57
CA LEU A 205 -14.12 1.60 -27.66
C LEU A 205 -15.56 1.04 -27.77
N GLY A 206 -16.33 1.05 -26.68
CA GLY A 206 -17.73 0.64 -26.68
C GLY A 206 -18.72 1.74 -27.09
N LEU A 207 -18.24 2.97 -27.30
CA LEU A 207 -19.01 4.13 -27.76
C LEU A 207 -18.87 4.35 -29.27
N LEU A 208 -17.88 3.73 -29.92
CA LEU A 208 -17.68 3.69 -31.37
C LEU A 208 -18.40 2.50 -32.01
#